data_71edd74bf5e389412faaecfe8c366ea1
#
_entry.id   71edd74bf5e389412faaecfe8c366ea1
#
_cell.length_a   1.000
_cell.length_b   1.000
_cell.length_c   1.000
_cell.angle_alpha   90.00
_cell.angle_beta   90.00
_cell.angle_gamma   90.00
#
_symmetry.space_group_name_H-M   'P 1'
#
loop_
_entity.id
_entity.type
_entity.pdbx_description
1 polymer ?
#
loop_
_entity_poly.entity_id
_entity_poly.type
_entity_poly.pdbx_seq_one_letter_code
_entity_poly.pdbx_strand_id
1 'polypeptide(L)'
;MAIATDVTTYKNFIAGEWTGSDSGQPLEIRNPVNGELVYRAISATSEDVNRAVETARTALETTDWSENPERRAIALRKLSDGLKAMGKDLARLLSQEAGKLFPVSLTEVNRGADAIGFYAGLARAIYGRTTTLNPDSLAIMLREPVGVVAIIVPWNMALSLLTRPMAPALAAGNALIVKPSSMTPGATAEFIKLIEDIEEFPKGIVNFLIGPGGTVGDQIVKHPDIDMISFTGDTSTGKHVVRTAADTLKKVSLELGGKSPNIIFEDADLDRAVKGAINGASFFNAGQVCIAGSRVIIPSKVHDEFVDRMKTVAENMKVGDGLERGVQLGPVISKGQQDRIYNYIEKGKSEAQLVTGGYRYEDGPLSKGYFVPPTIFDKVPVGATIAQEEIFGPVVAVQTFEDEEDAARVANSTVYGLAAAVWTKDINKALRVAKKVRSGMVWINTFGKLFAAAEMGGAKQSGIGRSYGLEGLHEFTELKHINIQLED
;
A
#
# COMPACT_ATOMS: atom_id res chain seq x y z
N MET A 1 35.50 -26.97 -2.93
CA MET A 1 35.35 -25.99 -1.86
C MET A 1 34.32 -25.01 -2.32
N ALA A 2 33.10 -25.08 -1.83
CA ALA A 2 32.07 -24.09 -2.11
C ALA A 2 32.46 -22.82 -1.37
N ILE A 3 32.61 -21.71 -2.12
CA ILE A 3 32.74 -20.38 -1.56
C ILE A 3 31.41 -20.11 -0.84
N ALA A 4 31.43 -20.10 0.49
CA ALA A 4 30.34 -19.60 1.28
C ALA A 4 30.24 -18.09 0.97
N THR A 5 29.38 -17.72 0.03
CA THR A 5 28.99 -16.32 -0.13
C THR A 5 28.25 -15.94 1.17
N ASP A 6 28.83 -15.03 1.93
CA ASP A 6 28.20 -14.50 3.15
C ASP A 6 26.83 -13.95 2.78
N VAL A 7 25.77 -14.65 3.19
CA VAL A 7 24.39 -14.23 2.94
C VAL A 7 24.12 -13.01 3.81
N THR A 8 23.76 -11.90 3.20
CA THR A 8 23.41 -10.65 3.90
C THR A 8 22.39 -10.92 5.01
N THR A 9 22.61 -10.34 6.20
CA THR A 9 21.68 -10.41 7.32
C THR A 9 21.27 -9.00 7.73
N TYR A 10 19.99 -8.66 7.52
CA TYR A 10 19.43 -7.38 7.95
C TYR A 10 19.06 -7.40 9.42
N LYS A 11 19.29 -6.25 10.07
CA LYS A 11 19.07 -6.02 11.50
C LYS A 11 18.02 -4.93 11.71
N ASN A 12 17.63 -4.70 12.96
CA ASN A 12 16.80 -3.58 13.35
C ASN A 12 17.64 -2.28 13.39
N PHE A 13 17.00 -1.12 13.15
CA PHE A 13 17.64 0.18 13.27
C PHE A 13 16.96 0.97 14.39
N ILE A 14 17.69 1.23 15.46
CA ILE A 14 17.15 1.87 16.67
C ILE A 14 18.18 2.90 17.16
N ALA A 15 17.73 4.10 17.49
CA ALA A 15 18.59 5.16 18.00
C ALA A 15 19.73 5.59 17.06
N GLY A 16 19.54 5.39 15.74
CA GLY A 16 20.58 5.67 14.74
C GLY A 16 21.64 4.57 14.63
N GLU A 17 21.38 3.35 15.09
CA GLU A 17 22.31 2.22 15.05
C GLU A 17 21.64 0.93 14.58
N TRP A 18 22.36 0.13 13.77
CA TRP A 18 21.92 -1.19 13.35
C TRP A 18 22.18 -2.21 14.45
N THR A 19 21.13 -2.71 15.06
CA THR A 19 21.23 -3.62 16.19
C THR A 19 20.63 -4.98 15.84
N GLY A 20 21.34 -6.07 16.17
CA GLY A 20 20.78 -7.41 16.20
C GLY A 20 20.40 -7.75 17.63
N SER A 21 19.22 -8.32 17.82
CA SER A 21 18.92 -8.96 19.11
C SER A 21 19.58 -10.34 19.13
N ASP A 22 20.42 -10.63 20.11
CA ASP A 22 21.02 -11.97 20.29
C ASP A 22 19.96 -13.06 20.52
N SER A 23 18.77 -12.64 21.01
CA SER A 23 17.59 -13.49 21.21
C SER A 23 16.58 -13.42 20.05
N GLY A 24 16.82 -12.57 19.03
CA GLY A 24 15.95 -12.40 17.87
C GLY A 24 15.98 -13.64 16.96
N GLN A 25 14.80 -14.13 16.58
CA GLN A 25 14.72 -15.27 15.67
C GLN A 25 15.11 -14.86 14.24
N PRO A 26 15.95 -15.63 13.55
CA PRO A 26 16.26 -15.37 12.14
C PRO A 26 15.06 -15.68 11.26
N LEU A 27 14.83 -14.79 10.29
CA LEU A 27 13.88 -14.95 9.21
C LEU A 27 14.64 -15.21 7.91
N GLU A 28 14.27 -16.24 7.17
CA GLU A 28 14.82 -16.50 5.84
C GLU A 28 13.88 -15.96 4.77
N ILE A 29 14.37 -15.03 3.96
CA ILE A 29 13.63 -14.47 2.85
C ILE A 29 14.05 -15.21 1.58
N ARG A 30 13.06 -15.83 0.94
CA ARG A 30 13.25 -16.66 -0.23
C ARG A 30 12.55 -16.08 -1.45
N ASN A 31 13.20 -16.23 -2.61
CA ASN A 31 12.65 -15.79 -3.88
C ASN A 31 11.39 -16.62 -4.24
N PRO A 32 10.22 -15.98 -4.45
CA PRO A 32 8.99 -16.68 -4.82
C PRO A 32 9.04 -17.40 -6.17
N VAL A 33 10.01 -17.08 -7.02
CA VAL A 33 10.21 -17.70 -8.34
C VAL A 33 10.72 -19.15 -8.23
N ASN A 34 11.64 -19.42 -7.28
CA ASN A 34 12.38 -20.69 -7.24
C ASN A 34 12.67 -21.21 -5.83
N GLY A 35 12.29 -20.47 -4.78
CA GLY A 35 12.52 -20.82 -3.38
C GLY A 35 13.96 -20.62 -2.88
N GLU A 36 14.85 -20.06 -3.70
CA GLU A 36 16.24 -19.78 -3.29
C GLU A 36 16.31 -18.71 -2.20
N LEU A 37 17.27 -18.88 -1.28
CA LEU A 37 17.52 -17.91 -0.22
C LEU A 37 18.08 -16.61 -0.81
N VAL A 38 17.41 -15.49 -0.56
CA VAL A 38 17.86 -14.15 -0.99
C VAL A 38 18.75 -13.54 0.10
N TYR A 39 18.24 -13.48 1.34
CA TYR A 39 18.95 -12.94 2.51
C TYR A 39 18.27 -13.43 3.80
N ARG A 40 18.89 -13.09 4.96
CA ARG A 40 18.31 -13.28 6.29
C ARG A 40 17.98 -11.95 6.94
N ALA A 41 17.09 -11.97 7.92
CA ALA A 41 16.77 -10.83 8.76
C ALA A 41 16.58 -11.26 10.21
N ILE A 42 16.85 -10.38 11.16
CA ILE A 42 16.69 -10.67 12.60
C ILE A 42 15.40 -10.01 13.10
N SER A 43 14.51 -10.79 13.68
CA SER A 43 13.28 -10.29 14.30
C SER A 43 13.60 -9.48 15.54
N ALA A 44 12.90 -8.34 15.71
CA ALA A 44 12.91 -7.56 16.93
C ALA A 44 12.29 -8.35 18.11
N THR A 45 12.71 -8.02 19.31
CA THR A 45 12.13 -8.47 20.59
C THR A 45 11.20 -7.42 21.19
N SER A 46 10.55 -7.76 22.31
CA SER A 46 9.75 -6.80 23.07
C SER A 46 10.58 -5.65 23.62
N GLU A 47 11.83 -5.93 24.04
CA GLU A 47 12.76 -4.90 24.50
C GLU A 47 13.15 -3.95 23.37
N ASP A 48 13.34 -4.48 22.14
CA ASP A 48 13.62 -3.64 20.96
C ASP A 48 12.46 -2.71 20.66
N VAL A 49 11.21 -3.17 20.78
CA VAL A 49 10.01 -2.33 20.59
C VAL A 49 9.97 -1.22 21.61
N ASN A 50 10.13 -1.54 22.90
CA ASN A 50 10.11 -0.54 23.98
C ASN A 50 11.24 0.48 23.81
N ARG A 51 12.47 0.03 23.52
CA ARG A 51 13.61 0.90 23.28
C ARG A 51 13.41 1.82 22.07
N ALA A 52 12.83 1.33 21.00
CA ALA A 52 12.54 2.13 19.81
C ALA A 52 11.52 3.24 20.11
N VAL A 53 10.45 2.92 20.85
CA VAL A 53 9.42 3.91 21.24
C VAL A 53 9.97 4.95 22.22
N GLU A 54 10.71 4.52 23.25
CA GLU A 54 11.39 5.42 24.21
C GLU A 54 12.36 6.37 23.50
N THR A 55 13.17 5.83 22.58
CA THR A 55 14.10 6.62 21.77
C THR A 55 13.38 7.62 20.87
N ALA A 56 12.27 7.23 20.25
CA ALA A 56 11.46 8.13 19.42
C ALA A 56 10.88 9.28 20.25
N ARG A 57 10.35 8.99 21.44
CA ARG A 57 9.83 9.99 22.37
C ARG A 57 10.92 10.95 22.82
N THR A 58 12.06 10.43 23.27
CA THR A 58 13.22 11.24 23.68
C THR A 58 13.71 12.14 22.56
N ALA A 59 13.79 11.64 21.32
CA ALA A 59 14.22 12.44 20.18
C ALA A 59 13.28 13.62 19.89
N LEU A 60 11.96 13.44 20.05
CA LEU A 60 10.99 14.55 19.93
C LEU A 60 11.15 15.61 21.02
N GLU A 61 11.46 15.19 22.23
CA GLU A 61 11.57 16.09 23.42
C GLU A 61 12.90 16.83 23.48
N THR A 62 13.98 16.23 22.95
CA THR A 62 15.34 16.76 23.14
C THR A 62 15.96 17.39 21.89
N THR A 63 15.27 17.34 20.75
CA THR A 63 15.75 17.93 19.51
C THR A 63 14.77 18.96 18.96
N ASP A 64 15.22 19.78 18.01
CA ASP A 64 14.38 20.78 17.33
C ASP A 64 13.54 20.20 16.16
N TRP A 65 13.46 18.88 16.02
CA TRP A 65 12.82 18.23 14.87
C TRP A 65 11.38 18.67 14.64
N SER A 66 10.55 18.69 15.68
CA SER A 66 9.15 19.10 15.60
C SER A 66 8.97 20.60 15.31
N GLU A 67 9.93 21.43 15.68
CA GLU A 67 9.85 22.89 15.59
C GLU A 67 10.57 23.46 14.37
N ASN A 68 11.44 22.68 13.69
CA ASN A 68 12.27 23.15 12.59
C ASN A 68 11.82 22.60 11.21
N PRO A 69 10.85 23.26 10.54
CA PRO A 69 10.35 22.81 9.24
C PRO A 69 11.40 22.89 8.13
N GLU A 70 12.42 23.77 8.25
CA GLU A 70 13.49 23.86 7.28
C GLU A 70 14.37 22.60 7.30
N ARG A 71 14.78 22.18 8.50
CA ARG A 71 15.54 20.94 8.70
C ARG A 71 14.82 19.75 8.10
N ARG A 72 13.49 19.61 8.34
CA ARG A 72 12.66 18.54 7.76
C ARG A 72 12.62 18.59 6.24
N ALA A 73 12.46 19.79 5.66
CA ALA A 73 12.43 19.95 4.20
C ALA A 73 13.75 19.52 3.53
N ILE A 74 14.89 19.88 4.14
CA ILE A 74 16.23 19.48 3.67
C ILE A 74 16.41 17.96 3.80
N ALA A 75 16.08 17.38 4.96
CA ALA A 75 16.18 15.96 5.22
C ALA A 75 15.38 15.13 4.19
N LEU A 76 14.11 15.48 3.97
CA LEU A 76 13.25 14.81 3.02
C LEU A 76 13.72 15.00 1.57
N ARG A 77 14.30 16.16 1.21
CA ARG A 77 14.88 16.36 -0.12
C ARG A 77 16.06 15.41 -0.35
N LYS A 78 17.01 15.36 0.58
CA LYS A 78 18.15 14.44 0.51
C LYS A 78 17.70 12.98 0.44
N LEU A 79 16.67 12.60 1.23
CA LEU A 79 16.11 11.25 1.23
C LEU A 79 15.45 10.89 -0.12
N SER A 80 14.70 11.82 -0.74
CA SER A 80 14.12 11.65 -2.08
C SER A 80 15.20 11.42 -3.13
N ASP A 81 16.25 12.24 -3.10
CA ASP A 81 17.34 12.17 -4.08
C ASP A 81 18.17 10.87 -3.89
N GLY A 82 18.44 10.48 -2.65
CA GLY A 82 19.10 9.21 -2.32
C GLY A 82 18.29 8.00 -2.81
N LEU A 83 16.97 7.98 -2.57
CA LEU A 83 16.11 6.90 -3.03
C LEU A 83 16.09 6.80 -4.57
N LYS A 84 16.08 7.92 -5.30
CA LYS A 84 16.19 7.91 -6.77
C LYS A 84 17.52 7.33 -7.25
N ALA A 85 18.61 7.68 -6.56
CA ALA A 85 19.94 7.19 -6.91
C ALA A 85 20.06 5.66 -6.77
N MET A 86 19.44 5.06 -5.74
CA MET A 86 19.41 3.62 -5.52
C MET A 86 18.38 2.88 -6.39
N GLY A 87 17.64 3.56 -7.24
CA GLY A 87 16.42 3.07 -7.90
C GLY A 87 16.51 1.68 -8.51
N LYS A 88 17.57 1.38 -9.29
CA LYS A 88 17.73 0.09 -9.99
C LYS A 88 18.09 -1.06 -9.04
N ASP A 89 18.91 -0.81 -8.05
CA ASP A 89 19.37 -1.84 -7.11
C ASP A 89 18.23 -2.24 -6.17
N LEU A 90 17.50 -1.25 -5.64
CA LEU A 90 16.29 -1.50 -4.85
C LEU A 90 15.20 -2.19 -5.67
N ALA A 91 14.99 -1.79 -6.92
CA ALA A 91 14.03 -2.46 -7.80
C ALA A 91 14.39 -3.94 -8.03
N ARG A 92 15.67 -4.26 -8.19
CA ARG A 92 16.12 -5.65 -8.31
C ARG A 92 15.85 -6.44 -7.02
N LEU A 93 16.18 -5.87 -5.86
CA LEU A 93 15.94 -6.51 -4.56
C LEU A 93 14.43 -6.74 -4.32
N LEU A 94 13.59 -5.75 -4.59
CA LEU A 94 12.12 -5.87 -4.54
C LEU A 94 11.59 -6.98 -5.46
N SER A 95 12.18 -7.13 -6.65
CA SER A 95 11.79 -8.22 -7.55
C SER A 95 12.21 -9.59 -7.03
N GLN A 96 13.37 -9.69 -6.40
CA GLN A 96 13.86 -10.95 -5.82
C GLN A 96 13.07 -11.37 -4.56
N GLU A 97 12.78 -10.43 -3.65
CA GLU A 97 12.10 -10.76 -2.39
C GLU A 97 10.59 -10.93 -2.54
N ALA A 98 9.95 -10.30 -3.55
CA ALA A 98 8.51 -10.32 -3.74
C ALA A 98 8.03 -10.96 -5.07
N GLY A 99 8.95 -11.38 -5.96
CA GLY A 99 8.62 -11.96 -7.26
C GLY A 99 8.04 -10.97 -8.28
N LYS A 100 8.14 -9.67 -8.02
CA LYS A 100 7.56 -8.62 -8.89
C LYS A 100 8.34 -8.46 -10.20
N LEU A 101 7.64 -7.97 -11.21
CA LEU A 101 8.29 -7.54 -12.44
C LEU A 101 9.23 -6.35 -12.16
N PHE A 102 10.45 -6.38 -12.71
CA PHE A 102 11.43 -5.31 -12.52
C PHE A 102 10.89 -3.90 -12.87
N PRO A 103 10.15 -3.70 -13.97
CA PRO A 103 9.54 -2.39 -14.27
C PRO A 103 8.52 -1.93 -13.21
N VAL A 104 7.79 -2.87 -12.58
CA VAL A 104 6.86 -2.57 -11.49
C VAL A 104 7.62 -2.13 -10.25
N SER A 105 8.67 -2.86 -9.88
CA SER A 105 9.55 -2.52 -8.76
C SER A 105 10.24 -1.17 -8.95
N LEU A 106 10.73 -0.87 -10.16
CA LEU A 106 11.34 0.44 -10.47
C LEU A 106 10.33 1.59 -10.39
N THR A 107 9.09 1.34 -10.86
CA THR A 107 8.00 2.32 -10.74
C THR A 107 7.66 2.59 -9.27
N GLU A 108 7.70 1.56 -8.43
CA GLU A 108 7.46 1.66 -6.98
C GLU A 108 8.51 2.56 -6.31
N VAL A 109 9.79 2.34 -6.58
CA VAL A 109 10.89 3.15 -6.05
C VAL A 109 10.73 4.61 -6.47
N ASN A 110 10.48 4.86 -7.77
CA ASN A 110 10.29 6.21 -8.29
C ASN A 110 9.09 6.93 -7.66
N ARG A 111 7.96 6.23 -7.46
CA ARG A 111 6.79 6.79 -6.77
C ARG A 111 7.08 7.12 -5.31
N GLY A 112 7.86 6.27 -4.64
CA GLY A 112 8.30 6.54 -3.28
C GLY A 112 9.14 7.82 -3.18
N ALA A 113 10.11 7.97 -4.06
CA ALA A 113 10.94 9.16 -4.13
C ALA A 113 10.14 10.43 -4.48
N ASP A 114 9.19 10.33 -5.41
CA ASP A 114 8.29 11.43 -5.80
C ASP A 114 7.42 11.89 -4.62
N ALA A 115 6.85 10.95 -3.87
CA ALA A 115 6.06 11.24 -2.67
C ALA A 115 6.89 11.97 -1.60
N ILE A 116 8.12 11.49 -1.33
CA ILE A 116 9.02 12.14 -0.38
C ILE A 116 9.36 13.57 -0.86
N GLY A 117 9.68 13.74 -2.15
CA GLY A 117 9.98 15.05 -2.74
C GLY A 117 8.81 16.03 -2.68
N PHE A 118 7.56 15.55 -2.87
CA PHE A 118 6.34 16.34 -2.73
C PHE A 118 6.19 16.87 -1.29
N TYR A 119 6.31 16.01 -0.30
CA TYR A 119 6.20 16.43 1.11
C TYR A 119 7.41 17.20 1.64
N ALA A 120 8.59 17.07 1.04
CA ALA A 120 9.71 17.97 1.29
C ALA A 120 9.35 19.43 0.96
N GLY A 121 8.60 19.64 -0.11
CA GLY A 121 8.05 20.95 -0.46
C GLY A 121 7.00 21.47 0.53
N LEU A 122 6.18 20.56 1.08
CA LEU A 122 5.10 20.91 2.01
C LEU A 122 5.54 21.06 3.47
N ALA A 123 6.71 20.58 3.85
CA ALA A 123 7.18 20.65 5.24
C ALA A 123 7.21 22.08 5.81
N ARG A 124 7.42 23.08 4.95
CA ARG A 124 7.39 24.53 5.30
C ARG A 124 6.01 25.18 5.10
N ALA A 125 4.99 24.44 4.69
CA ALA A 125 3.67 24.96 4.35
C ALA A 125 2.57 24.37 5.24
N ILE A 126 2.89 24.02 6.48
CA ILE A 126 1.93 23.53 7.47
C ILE A 126 1.38 24.78 8.20
N TYR A 127 0.31 25.33 7.66
CA TYR A 127 -0.26 26.56 8.18
C TYR A 127 -1.37 26.28 9.19
N GLY A 128 -1.35 27.13 10.26
CA GLY A 128 -2.48 27.32 11.13
C GLY A 128 -3.43 28.41 10.58
N ARG A 129 -4.25 28.93 11.44
CA ARG A 129 -5.11 30.09 11.13
C ARG A 129 -5.29 30.96 12.36
N THR A 130 -5.57 32.24 12.14
CA THR A 130 -5.96 33.18 13.17
C THR A 130 -7.34 33.77 12.86
N THR A 131 -8.11 34.08 13.88
CA THR A 131 -9.38 34.78 13.74
C THR A 131 -9.70 35.62 14.98
N THR A 132 -10.25 36.80 14.79
CA THR A 132 -10.82 37.61 15.86
C THR A 132 -12.20 37.03 16.21
N LEU A 133 -12.41 36.64 17.46
CA LEU A 133 -13.71 36.09 17.92
C LEU A 133 -14.65 37.19 18.39
N ASN A 134 -14.10 38.23 19.03
CA ASN A 134 -14.77 39.46 19.47
C ASN A 134 -13.71 40.56 19.60
N PRO A 135 -14.05 41.81 19.93
CA PRO A 135 -13.10 42.94 19.95
C PRO A 135 -11.89 42.71 20.87
N ASP A 136 -12.02 41.92 21.92
CA ASP A 136 -11.03 41.67 22.96
C ASP A 136 -10.47 40.21 22.97
N SER A 137 -10.76 39.42 21.94
CA SER A 137 -10.30 38.03 21.83
C SER A 137 -9.75 37.67 20.46
N LEU A 138 -8.51 37.16 20.44
CA LEU A 138 -7.83 36.63 19.27
C LEU A 138 -7.63 35.11 19.44
N ALA A 139 -8.09 34.34 18.48
CA ALA A 139 -7.85 32.91 18.44
C ALA A 139 -6.75 32.56 17.43
N ILE A 140 -5.80 31.71 17.87
CA ILE A 140 -4.77 31.12 17.02
C ILE A 140 -5.00 29.59 17.01
N MET A 141 -5.17 29.01 15.83
CA MET A 141 -5.19 27.57 15.65
C MET A 141 -3.86 27.15 15.04
N LEU A 142 -3.08 26.37 15.76
CA LEU A 142 -1.82 25.78 15.31
C LEU A 142 -2.02 24.33 14.88
N ARG A 143 -1.20 23.88 13.92
CA ARG A 143 -1.04 22.45 13.64
C ARG A 143 0.25 21.97 14.27
N GLU A 144 0.15 20.99 15.16
CA GLU A 144 1.26 20.35 15.84
C GLU A 144 1.39 18.90 15.36
N PRO A 145 2.60 18.27 15.40
CA PRO A 145 2.74 16.85 15.10
C PRO A 145 1.94 16.01 16.12
N VAL A 146 1.42 14.88 15.68
CA VAL A 146 0.72 13.93 16.56
C VAL A 146 1.64 13.36 17.63
N GLY A 147 2.93 13.12 17.31
CA GLY A 147 3.92 12.57 18.23
C GLY A 147 4.68 11.37 17.66
N VAL A 148 4.66 10.23 18.37
CA VAL A 148 5.26 8.97 17.93
C VAL A 148 4.25 8.21 17.05
N VAL A 149 4.59 8.01 15.77
CA VAL A 149 3.74 7.35 14.79
C VAL A 149 4.31 5.99 14.42
N ALA A 150 3.54 4.94 14.61
CA ALA A 150 3.86 3.61 14.09
C ALA A 150 3.35 3.46 12.64
N ILE A 151 4.22 3.04 11.74
CA ILE A 151 3.90 2.76 10.34
C ILE A 151 4.11 1.27 10.09
N ILE A 152 3.00 0.56 9.85
CA ILE A 152 2.99 -0.89 9.62
C ILE A 152 2.53 -1.14 8.19
N VAL A 153 3.41 -1.75 7.36
CA VAL A 153 3.16 -1.90 5.93
C VAL A 153 3.23 -3.35 5.46
N PRO A 154 2.49 -3.69 4.39
CA PRO A 154 2.48 -5.03 3.80
C PRO A 154 3.65 -5.22 2.82
N TRP A 155 3.70 -6.42 2.22
CA TRP A 155 4.79 -6.89 1.35
C TRP A 155 4.63 -6.54 -0.14
N ASN A 156 3.41 -6.25 -0.60
CA ASN A 156 3.12 -6.17 -2.04
C ASN A 156 3.72 -4.96 -2.76
N MET A 157 3.76 -3.80 -2.09
CA MET A 157 4.37 -2.56 -2.60
C MET A 157 5.14 -1.89 -1.45
N ALA A 158 6.14 -2.62 -0.91
CA ALA A 158 6.78 -2.35 0.37
C ALA A 158 7.30 -0.91 0.53
N LEU A 159 7.99 -0.37 -0.49
CA LEU A 159 8.55 0.98 -0.43
C LEU A 159 7.51 2.08 -0.67
N SER A 160 6.63 1.93 -1.67
CA SER A 160 5.64 2.98 -1.93
C SER A 160 4.58 3.05 -0.84
N LEU A 161 4.22 1.91 -0.22
CA LEU A 161 3.29 1.89 0.92
C LEU A 161 3.95 2.35 2.23
N LEU A 162 5.28 2.26 2.34
CA LEU A 162 6.02 2.88 3.44
C LEU A 162 6.15 4.39 3.24
N THR A 163 6.63 4.84 2.09
CA THR A 163 6.92 6.26 1.85
C THR A 163 5.68 7.11 1.84
N ARG A 164 4.53 6.55 1.51
CA ARG A 164 3.22 7.20 1.48
C ARG A 164 2.82 7.82 2.84
N PRO A 165 2.82 7.09 3.98
CA PRO A 165 2.60 7.67 5.30
C PRO A 165 3.86 8.29 5.92
N MET A 166 5.05 7.76 5.61
CA MET A 166 6.32 8.19 6.21
C MET A 166 6.65 9.64 5.82
N ALA A 167 6.50 9.99 4.56
CA ALA A 167 6.86 11.32 4.07
C ALA A 167 6.03 12.45 4.71
N PRO A 168 4.67 12.38 4.74
CA PRO A 168 3.87 13.39 5.45
C PRO A 168 4.08 13.36 6.96
N ALA A 169 4.26 12.20 7.59
CA ALA A 169 4.52 12.11 9.02
C ALA A 169 5.82 12.82 9.42
N LEU A 170 6.91 12.60 8.66
CA LEU A 170 8.18 13.30 8.87
C LEU A 170 8.08 14.80 8.53
N ALA A 171 7.37 15.16 7.45
CA ALA A 171 7.13 16.56 7.10
C ALA A 171 6.36 17.31 8.20
N ALA A 172 5.41 16.64 8.86
CA ALA A 172 4.67 17.19 9.99
C ALA A 172 5.49 17.31 11.28
N GLY A 173 6.64 16.63 11.39
CA GLY A 173 7.51 16.70 12.57
C GLY A 173 7.34 15.55 13.57
N ASN A 174 6.73 14.45 13.18
CA ASN A 174 6.59 13.24 14.01
C ASN A 174 7.88 12.41 14.06
N ALA A 175 7.99 11.55 15.07
CA ALA A 175 8.96 10.45 15.12
C ALA A 175 8.29 9.13 14.74
N LEU A 176 9.07 8.20 14.17
CA LEU A 176 8.54 7.02 13.51
C LEU A 176 9.06 5.71 14.08
N ILE A 177 8.14 4.75 14.21
CA ILE A 177 8.41 3.33 14.37
C ILE A 177 7.96 2.62 13.09
N VAL A 178 8.90 2.26 12.24
CA VAL A 178 8.65 1.62 10.93
C VAL A 178 8.69 0.11 11.08
N LYS A 179 7.61 -0.57 10.71
CA LYS A 179 7.55 -2.02 10.66
C LYS A 179 7.14 -2.52 9.27
N PRO A 180 8.09 -3.02 8.46
CA PRO A 180 7.78 -3.66 7.19
C PRO A 180 7.11 -5.03 7.39
N SER A 181 6.62 -5.60 6.30
CA SER A 181 6.30 -7.03 6.30
C SER A 181 7.54 -7.87 6.59
N SER A 182 7.39 -8.94 7.38
CA SER A 182 8.46 -9.93 7.60
C SER A 182 8.84 -10.72 6.33
N MET A 183 8.04 -10.61 5.26
CA MET A 183 8.34 -11.26 3.98
C MET A 183 9.22 -10.42 3.05
N THR A 184 9.27 -9.10 3.23
CA THR A 184 10.00 -8.17 2.36
C THR A 184 10.70 -7.04 3.14
N PRO A 185 11.51 -7.35 4.16
CA PRO A 185 12.17 -6.32 4.95
C PRO A 185 13.44 -5.75 4.29
N GLY A 186 14.04 -6.45 3.30
CA GLY A 186 15.36 -6.12 2.76
C GLY A 186 15.40 -4.78 2.03
N ALA A 187 14.51 -4.58 1.06
CA ALA A 187 14.45 -3.31 0.32
C ALA A 187 14.12 -2.13 1.25
N THR A 188 13.29 -2.36 2.29
CA THR A 188 13.02 -1.34 3.30
C THR A 188 14.25 -1.05 4.14
N ALA A 189 15.01 -2.05 4.56
CA ALA A 189 16.26 -1.87 5.31
C ALA A 189 17.30 -1.08 4.49
N GLU A 190 17.48 -1.41 3.21
CA GLU A 190 18.37 -0.64 2.33
C GLU A 190 17.92 0.82 2.17
N PHE A 191 16.63 1.08 2.12
CA PHE A 191 16.09 2.45 2.12
C PHE A 191 16.36 3.18 3.46
N ILE A 192 16.21 2.50 4.60
CA ILE A 192 16.48 3.10 5.92
C ILE A 192 17.96 3.46 6.10
N LYS A 193 18.91 2.76 5.45
CA LYS A 193 20.34 3.15 5.47
C LYS A 193 20.57 4.57 4.96
N LEU A 194 19.76 5.07 4.02
CA LEU A 194 19.87 6.46 3.58
C LEU A 194 19.64 7.47 4.70
N ILE A 195 18.83 7.11 5.70
CA ILE A 195 18.52 8.00 6.84
C ILE A 195 19.72 8.14 7.77
N GLU A 196 20.51 7.07 7.93
CA GLU A 196 21.74 7.06 8.72
C GLU A 196 22.75 8.10 8.19
N ASP A 197 22.83 8.27 6.87
CA ASP A 197 23.77 9.16 6.19
C ASP A 197 23.30 10.63 6.10
N ILE A 198 22.06 10.93 6.50
CA ILE A 198 21.46 12.27 6.41
C ILE A 198 21.50 12.94 7.81
N GLU A 199 22.45 13.86 8.01
CA GLU A 199 22.70 14.53 9.29
C GLU A 199 21.50 15.33 9.85
N GLU A 200 20.59 15.75 8.95
CA GLU A 200 19.37 16.45 9.36
C GLU A 200 18.38 15.57 10.12
N PHE A 201 18.46 14.25 9.98
CA PHE A 201 17.65 13.34 10.80
C PHE A 201 18.29 13.17 12.19
N PRO A 202 17.68 13.66 13.29
CA PRO A 202 18.17 13.35 14.62
C PRO A 202 18.11 11.85 14.88
N LYS A 203 19.10 11.32 15.59
CA LYS A 203 19.08 9.91 16.03
C LYS A 203 17.80 9.63 16.83
N GLY A 204 17.10 8.57 16.47
CA GLY A 204 15.85 8.16 17.12
C GLY A 204 14.56 8.69 16.47
N ILE A 205 14.61 9.68 15.56
CA ILE A 205 13.43 10.15 14.85
C ILE A 205 12.85 9.06 13.93
N VAL A 206 13.69 8.19 13.38
CA VAL A 206 13.24 7.02 12.63
C VAL A 206 13.84 5.77 13.25
N ASN A 207 12.98 4.83 13.63
CA ASN A 207 13.35 3.51 14.12
C ASN A 207 12.69 2.45 13.24
N PHE A 208 13.41 1.37 12.96
CA PHE A 208 12.98 0.32 12.04
C PHE A 208 13.07 -1.05 12.71
N LEU A 209 11.94 -1.75 12.74
CA LEU A 209 11.77 -3.01 13.46
C LEU A 209 11.27 -4.11 12.52
N ILE A 210 12.05 -5.16 12.37
CA ILE A 210 11.71 -6.35 11.58
C ILE A 210 10.97 -7.35 12.49
N GLY A 211 9.95 -8.02 11.98
CA GLY A 211 9.33 -9.13 12.70
C GLY A 211 7.91 -9.44 12.26
N PRO A 212 7.37 -10.58 12.71
CA PRO A 212 6.02 -11.01 12.38
C PRO A 212 4.94 -10.02 12.87
N GLY A 213 3.82 -9.94 12.12
CA GLY A 213 2.71 -9.06 12.48
C GLY A 213 2.04 -9.44 13.81
N GLY A 214 1.86 -10.74 14.07
CA GLY A 214 1.21 -11.25 15.28
C GLY A 214 2.03 -11.15 16.57
N THR A 215 3.32 -10.81 16.48
CA THR A 215 4.20 -10.58 17.65
C THR A 215 4.66 -9.13 17.68
N VAL A 216 5.67 -8.77 16.90
CA VAL A 216 6.23 -7.41 16.87
C VAL A 216 5.18 -6.36 16.46
N GLY A 217 4.34 -6.67 15.45
CA GLY A 217 3.27 -5.76 15.05
C GLY A 217 2.22 -5.55 16.16
N ASP A 218 1.80 -6.61 16.82
CA ASP A 218 0.80 -6.54 17.88
C ASP A 218 1.32 -5.78 19.12
N GLN A 219 2.61 -5.96 19.47
CA GLN A 219 3.27 -5.19 20.54
C GLN A 219 3.32 -3.69 20.22
N ILE A 220 3.66 -3.32 18.97
CA ILE A 220 3.64 -1.93 18.52
C ILE A 220 2.22 -1.35 18.63
N VAL A 221 1.20 -2.08 18.18
CA VAL A 221 -0.20 -1.62 18.24
C VAL A 221 -0.68 -1.40 19.68
N LYS A 222 -0.26 -2.26 20.60
CA LYS A 222 -0.60 -2.20 22.04
C LYS A 222 0.21 -1.18 22.85
N HIS A 223 1.35 -0.71 22.32
CA HIS A 223 2.27 0.11 23.12
C HIS A 223 1.61 1.44 23.54
N PRO A 224 1.57 1.78 24.84
CA PRO A 224 0.83 2.95 25.35
C PRO A 224 1.41 4.28 24.85
N ASP A 225 2.73 4.37 24.64
CA ASP A 225 3.44 5.59 24.28
C ASP A 225 3.56 5.80 22.75
N ILE A 226 2.77 5.08 21.95
CA ILE A 226 2.55 5.36 20.55
C ILE A 226 1.25 6.16 20.40
N ASP A 227 1.34 7.34 19.77
CA ASP A 227 0.23 8.28 19.65
C ASP A 227 -0.67 7.98 18.43
N MET A 228 -0.08 7.43 17.36
CA MET A 228 -0.81 7.12 16.12
C MET A 228 -0.31 5.85 15.48
N ILE A 229 -1.24 5.12 14.85
CA ILE A 229 -0.93 3.96 13.99
C ILE A 229 -1.40 4.25 12.56
N SER A 230 -0.47 4.22 11.62
CA SER A 230 -0.74 4.15 10.19
C SER A 230 -0.54 2.69 9.74
N PHE A 231 -1.63 2.03 9.39
CA PHE A 231 -1.64 0.62 9.02
C PHE A 231 -2.15 0.43 7.58
N THR A 232 -1.40 -0.30 6.78
CA THR A 232 -1.85 -0.80 5.48
C THR A 232 -1.82 -2.32 5.49
N GLY A 233 -2.94 -2.97 5.16
CA GLY A 233 -3.02 -4.42 5.14
C GLY A 233 -4.42 -4.99 5.00
N ASP A 234 -4.63 -6.19 5.54
CA ASP A 234 -5.91 -6.89 5.51
C ASP A 234 -6.97 -6.22 6.40
N THR A 235 -8.22 -6.25 5.95
CA THR A 235 -9.35 -5.62 6.66
C THR A 235 -9.60 -6.21 8.05
N SER A 236 -9.37 -7.51 8.25
CA SER A 236 -9.56 -8.14 9.58
C SER A 236 -8.51 -7.65 10.57
N THR A 237 -7.27 -7.51 10.13
CA THR A 237 -6.17 -6.93 10.92
C THR A 237 -6.41 -5.45 11.19
N GLY A 238 -6.90 -4.67 10.20
CA GLY A 238 -7.29 -3.28 10.43
C GLY A 238 -8.34 -3.11 11.51
N LYS A 239 -9.35 -4.00 11.54
CA LYS A 239 -10.36 -4.03 12.63
C LYS A 239 -9.73 -4.36 13.99
N HIS A 240 -8.73 -5.23 14.04
CA HIS A 240 -7.98 -5.52 15.27
C HIS A 240 -7.20 -4.27 15.73
N VAL A 241 -6.52 -3.58 14.83
CA VAL A 241 -5.81 -2.32 15.14
C VAL A 241 -6.76 -1.29 15.76
N VAL A 242 -7.95 -1.07 15.17
CA VAL A 242 -8.95 -0.13 15.72
C VAL A 242 -9.39 -0.52 17.12
N ARG A 243 -9.71 -1.80 17.36
CA ARG A 243 -10.13 -2.27 18.69
C ARG A 243 -9.05 -2.05 19.74
N THR A 244 -7.81 -2.35 19.40
CA THR A 244 -6.67 -2.21 20.33
C THR A 244 -6.30 -0.74 20.55
N ALA A 245 -6.38 0.10 19.51
CA ALA A 245 -6.11 1.54 19.62
C ALA A 245 -7.11 2.26 20.56
N ALA A 246 -8.31 1.73 20.71
CA ALA A 246 -9.33 2.29 21.59
C ALA A 246 -8.90 2.31 23.07
N ASP A 247 -8.05 1.38 23.53
CA ASP A 247 -7.59 1.30 24.93
C ASP A 247 -6.80 2.56 25.37
N THR A 248 -6.18 3.27 24.44
CA THR A 248 -5.40 4.49 24.70
C THR A 248 -5.88 5.68 23.87
N LEU A 249 -6.98 5.54 23.12
CA LEU A 249 -7.54 6.55 22.20
C LEU A 249 -6.52 7.05 21.15
N LYS A 250 -5.52 6.23 20.81
CA LYS A 250 -4.52 6.62 19.80
C LYS A 250 -5.17 6.76 18.43
N LYS A 251 -4.70 7.73 17.66
CA LYS A 251 -5.18 7.99 16.32
C LYS A 251 -4.88 6.80 15.38
N VAL A 252 -5.76 6.52 14.43
CA VAL A 252 -5.55 5.48 13.43
C VAL A 252 -5.81 6.01 12.04
N SER A 253 -4.93 5.66 11.09
CA SER A 253 -5.12 5.83 9.65
C SER A 253 -4.97 4.47 9.00
N LEU A 254 -5.99 4.02 8.27
CA LEU A 254 -6.08 2.65 7.77
C LEU A 254 -6.31 2.64 6.27
N GLU A 255 -5.45 1.91 5.55
CA GLU A 255 -5.61 1.58 4.14
C GLU A 255 -5.74 0.06 4.01
N LEU A 256 -6.96 -0.41 3.70
CA LEU A 256 -7.32 -1.80 3.78
C LEU A 256 -7.65 -2.40 2.42
N GLY A 257 -8.22 -3.60 2.42
CA GLY A 257 -8.57 -4.34 1.22
C GLY A 257 -9.59 -3.68 0.32
N GLY A 258 -9.68 -4.18 -0.91
CA GLY A 258 -10.60 -3.70 -1.92
C GLY A 258 -11.15 -4.81 -2.80
N LYS A 259 -12.29 -4.53 -3.42
CA LYS A 259 -12.92 -5.32 -4.49
C LYS A 259 -13.40 -4.39 -5.58
N SER A 260 -12.46 -3.67 -6.16
CA SER A 260 -12.73 -2.50 -6.99
C SER A 260 -13.48 -2.87 -8.27
N PRO A 261 -14.61 -2.19 -8.57
CA PRO A 261 -15.31 -2.36 -9.82
C PRO A 261 -14.64 -1.61 -10.97
N ASN A 262 -14.59 -2.24 -12.12
CA ASN A 262 -14.15 -1.70 -13.40
C ASN A 262 -15.37 -1.70 -14.34
N ILE A 263 -16.06 -0.55 -14.41
CA ILE A 263 -17.36 -0.41 -15.08
C ILE A 263 -17.13 0.02 -16.53
N ILE A 264 -17.54 -0.78 -17.49
CA ILE A 264 -17.35 -0.52 -18.90
C ILE A 264 -18.72 -0.33 -19.56
N PHE A 265 -18.98 0.84 -20.13
CA PHE A 265 -20.18 1.11 -20.91
C PHE A 265 -20.00 0.76 -22.38
N GLU A 266 -21.10 0.54 -23.10
CA GLU A 266 -21.12 0.11 -24.50
C GLU A 266 -20.44 1.08 -25.49
N ASP A 267 -20.39 2.36 -25.15
CA ASP A 267 -19.75 3.42 -25.93
C ASP A 267 -18.25 3.60 -25.62
N ALA A 268 -17.70 2.80 -24.71
CA ALA A 268 -16.28 2.86 -24.36
C ALA A 268 -15.37 2.47 -25.53
N ASP A 269 -14.15 2.96 -25.51
CA ASP A 269 -13.06 2.41 -26.31
C ASP A 269 -12.66 1.03 -25.72
N LEU A 270 -13.16 -0.04 -26.35
CA LEU A 270 -13.00 -1.42 -25.84
C LEU A 270 -11.53 -1.84 -25.76
N ASP A 271 -10.68 -1.42 -26.70
CA ASP A 271 -9.25 -1.78 -26.70
C ASP A 271 -8.54 -1.16 -25.49
N ARG A 272 -8.85 0.11 -25.19
CA ARG A 272 -8.31 0.78 -24.00
C ARG A 272 -8.88 0.21 -22.70
N ALA A 273 -10.17 -0.11 -22.70
CA ALA A 273 -10.84 -0.68 -21.53
C ALA A 273 -10.32 -2.11 -21.21
N VAL A 274 -10.11 -2.96 -22.22
CA VAL A 274 -9.50 -4.30 -22.06
C VAL A 274 -8.08 -4.19 -21.51
N LYS A 275 -7.24 -3.30 -22.08
CA LYS A 275 -5.88 -3.06 -21.56
C LYS A 275 -5.91 -2.55 -20.12
N GLY A 276 -6.85 -1.64 -19.80
CA GLY A 276 -7.05 -1.14 -18.45
C GLY A 276 -7.51 -2.21 -17.49
N ALA A 277 -8.43 -3.09 -17.90
CA ALA A 277 -8.93 -4.18 -17.07
C ALA A 277 -7.86 -5.25 -16.79
N ILE A 278 -7.01 -5.56 -17.74
CA ILE A 278 -5.99 -6.62 -17.61
C ILE A 278 -4.71 -6.07 -16.99
N ASN A 279 -4.06 -5.14 -17.67
CA ASN A 279 -2.70 -4.70 -17.31
C ASN A 279 -2.68 -3.64 -16.20
N GLY A 280 -3.73 -2.85 -16.08
CA GLY A 280 -3.79 -1.77 -15.08
C GLY A 280 -4.54 -2.16 -13.81
N ALA A 281 -5.47 -3.11 -13.89
CA ALA A 281 -6.39 -3.38 -12.79
C ALA A 281 -6.26 -4.79 -12.20
N SER A 282 -6.32 -5.85 -13.02
CA SER A 282 -6.55 -7.20 -12.49
C SER A 282 -5.31 -8.07 -12.41
N PHE A 283 -4.38 -7.95 -13.36
CA PHE A 283 -3.16 -8.78 -13.38
C PHE A 283 -1.88 -8.01 -13.06
N PHE A 284 -1.97 -6.70 -12.86
CA PHE A 284 -0.85 -5.91 -12.34
C PHE A 284 -0.35 -6.51 -11.03
N ASN A 285 0.97 -6.71 -10.92
CA ASN A 285 1.61 -7.34 -9.76
C ASN A 285 0.97 -8.69 -9.35
N ALA A 286 0.59 -9.53 -10.34
CA ALA A 286 -0.13 -10.78 -10.15
C ALA A 286 -1.44 -10.62 -9.33
N GLY A 287 -2.15 -9.50 -9.50
CA GLY A 287 -3.39 -9.18 -8.77
C GLY A 287 -3.19 -8.85 -7.29
N GLN A 288 -1.97 -8.78 -6.81
CA GLN A 288 -1.62 -8.54 -5.41
C GLN A 288 -1.59 -7.03 -5.10
N VAL A 289 -2.69 -6.34 -5.39
CA VAL A 289 -2.85 -4.90 -5.21
C VAL A 289 -4.24 -4.59 -4.64
N CYS A 290 -4.29 -3.82 -3.56
CA CYS A 290 -5.55 -3.46 -2.88
C CYS A 290 -6.55 -2.72 -3.79
N ILE A 291 -6.05 -1.91 -4.73
CA ILE A 291 -6.88 -1.21 -5.71
C ILE A 291 -7.22 -2.06 -6.94
N ALA A 292 -6.82 -3.34 -7.03
CA ALA A 292 -7.05 -4.15 -8.22
C ALA A 292 -8.51 -4.13 -8.67
N GLY A 293 -8.76 -3.81 -9.94
CA GLY A 293 -10.08 -3.82 -10.56
C GLY A 293 -10.54 -5.25 -10.87
N SER A 294 -10.60 -6.08 -9.84
CA SER A 294 -10.85 -7.52 -9.94
C SER A 294 -12.30 -7.89 -10.25
N ARG A 295 -13.21 -6.90 -10.33
CA ARG A 295 -14.57 -7.05 -10.87
C ARG A 295 -14.72 -6.21 -12.11
N VAL A 296 -14.96 -6.85 -13.25
CA VAL A 296 -15.36 -6.20 -14.51
C VAL A 296 -16.88 -6.22 -14.58
N ILE A 297 -17.49 -5.05 -14.73
CA ILE A 297 -18.93 -4.87 -14.76
C ILE A 297 -19.29 -4.27 -16.12
N ILE A 298 -20.05 -5.01 -16.96
CA ILE A 298 -20.21 -4.70 -18.38
C ILE A 298 -21.63 -4.98 -18.86
N PRO A 299 -22.24 -4.18 -19.79
CA PRO A 299 -23.57 -4.45 -20.32
C PRO A 299 -23.56 -5.62 -21.30
N SER A 300 -24.66 -6.38 -21.35
CA SER A 300 -24.82 -7.58 -22.20
C SER A 300 -24.47 -7.35 -23.67
N LYS A 301 -24.70 -6.14 -24.17
CA LYS A 301 -24.48 -5.78 -25.59
C LYS A 301 -23.04 -5.92 -26.07
N VAL A 302 -22.04 -5.67 -25.22
CA VAL A 302 -20.60 -5.74 -25.57
C VAL A 302 -19.87 -6.82 -24.77
N HIS A 303 -20.60 -7.59 -23.99
CA HIS A 303 -20.09 -8.57 -23.05
C HIS A 303 -19.20 -9.63 -23.73
N ASP A 304 -19.76 -10.38 -24.73
CA ASP A 304 -19.07 -11.51 -25.32
C ASP A 304 -17.77 -11.07 -26.02
N GLU A 305 -17.84 -9.97 -26.78
CA GLU A 305 -16.66 -9.39 -27.43
C GLU A 305 -15.58 -8.98 -26.42
N PHE A 306 -15.99 -8.36 -25.31
CA PHE A 306 -15.06 -7.91 -24.28
C PHE A 306 -14.39 -9.09 -23.56
N VAL A 307 -15.17 -10.12 -23.20
CA VAL A 307 -14.67 -11.33 -22.52
C VAL A 307 -13.71 -12.08 -23.43
N ASP A 308 -14.01 -12.23 -24.72
CA ASP A 308 -13.14 -12.89 -25.70
C ASP A 308 -11.81 -12.15 -25.87
N ARG A 309 -11.85 -10.82 -25.93
CA ARG A 309 -10.62 -9.99 -25.97
C ARG A 309 -9.81 -10.14 -24.69
N MET A 310 -10.44 -10.12 -23.52
CA MET A 310 -9.76 -10.36 -22.23
C MET A 310 -9.11 -11.74 -22.18
N LYS A 311 -9.84 -12.78 -22.59
CA LYS A 311 -9.35 -14.16 -22.68
C LYS A 311 -8.09 -14.23 -23.55
N THR A 312 -8.17 -13.67 -24.76
CA THR A 312 -7.05 -13.66 -25.70
C THR A 312 -5.79 -13.01 -25.10
N VAL A 313 -5.94 -11.88 -24.41
CA VAL A 313 -4.79 -11.23 -23.76
C VAL A 313 -4.26 -12.07 -22.61
N ALA A 314 -5.12 -12.63 -21.77
CA ALA A 314 -4.75 -13.43 -20.62
C ALA A 314 -3.97 -14.69 -21.01
N GLU A 315 -4.43 -15.42 -22.03
CA GLU A 315 -3.81 -16.65 -22.55
C GLU A 315 -2.45 -16.41 -23.20
N ASN A 316 -2.21 -15.21 -23.74
CA ASN A 316 -0.94 -14.83 -24.36
C ASN A 316 0.04 -14.16 -23.39
N MET A 317 -0.30 -14.00 -22.11
CA MET A 317 0.62 -13.42 -21.13
C MET A 317 1.80 -14.34 -20.85
N LYS A 318 3.03 -13.85 -21.02
CA LYS A 318 4.24 -14.57 -20.62
C LYS A 318 4.36 -14.56 -19.09
N VAL A 319 4.19 -15.72 -18.46
CA VAL A 319 4.37 -15.93 -17.03
C VAL A 319 5.82 -16.38 -16.77
N GLY A 320 6.48 -15.86 -15.74
CA GLY A 320 7.87 -16.22 -15.43
C GLY A 320 8.53 -15.33 -14.38
N ASP A 321 9.87 -15.39 -14.32
CA ASP A 321 10.67 -14.54 -13.43
C ASP A 321 10.52 -13.06 -13.85
N GLY A 322 10.16 -12.22 -12.89
CA GLY A 322 9.99 -10.78 -13.08
C GLY A 322 11.25 -10.03 -13.48
N LEU A 323 12.42 -10.62 -13.33
CA LEU A 323 13.71 -10.10 -13.80
C LEU A 323 13.97 -10.42 -15.27
N GLU A 324 13.27 -11.37 -15.86
CA GLU A 324 13.41 -11.72 -17.28
C GLU A 324 12.69 -10.71 -18.19
N ARG A 325 13.33 -10.38 -19.31
CA ARG A 325 12.73 -9.50 -20.31
C ARG A 325 11.50 -10.13 -20.97
N GLY A 326 10.43 -9.36 -21.06
CA GLY A 326 9.18 -9.75 -21.74
C GLY A 326 8.22 -10.56 -20.85
N VAL A 327 8.57 -10.91 -19.64
CA VAL A 327 7.62 -11.46 -18.66
C VAL A 327 6.60 -10.40 -18.29
N GLN A 328 5.32 -10.81 -18.19
CA GLN A 328 4.17 -9.94 -17.95
C GLN A 328 3.44 -10.28 -16.64
N LEU A 329 3.64 -11.48 -16.12
CA LEU A 329 3.08 -11.94 -14.85
C LEU A 329 4.14 -12.71 -14.07
N GLY A 330 4.46 -12.24 -12.86
CA GLY A 330 5.33 -12.91 -11.91
C GLY A 330 4.58 -13.88 -10.99
N PRO A 331 5.27 -14.53 -10.05
CA PRO A 331 4.64 -15.36 -9.02
C PRO A 331 3.89 -14.50 -7.98
N VAL A 332 3.09 -15.17 -7.16
CA VAL A 332 2.61 -14.59 -5.89
C VAL A 332 3.65 -14.79 -4.79
N ILE A 333 3.52 -14.02 -3.71
CA ILE A 333 4.57 -13.88 -2.68
C ILE A 333 4.94 -15.17 -1.95
N SER A 334 4.02 -16.10 -1.77
CA SER A 334 4.24 -17.27 -0.92
C SER A 334 3.32 -18.44 -1.28
N LYS A 335 3.69 -19.63 -0.80
CA LYS A 335 2.84 -20.82 -0.90
C LYS A 335 1.48 -20.63 -0.24
N GLY A 336 1.43 -19.99 0.93
CA GLY A 336 0.17 -19.71 1.61
C GLY A 336 -0.75 -18.80 0.80
N GLN A 337 -0.20 -17.78 0.13
CA GLN A 337 -0.98 -16.92 -0.77
C GLN A 337 -1.42 -17.68 -2.02
N GLN A 338 -0.56 -18.50 -2.61
CA GLN A 338 -0.90 -19.36 -3.74
C GLN A 338 -2.08 -20.28 -3.39
N ASP A 339 -2.02 -20.97 -2.25
CA ASP A 339 -3.07 -21.90 -1.81
C ASP A 339 -4.39 -21.16 -1.53
N ARG A 340 -4.32 -19.99 -0.90
CA ARG A 340 -5.50 -19.12 -0.73
C ARG A 340 -6.16 -18.80 -2.06
N ILE A 341 -5.39 -18.40 -3.08
CA ILE A 341 -5.93 -18.07 -4.40
C ILE A 341 -6.59 -19.28 -5.04
N TYR A 342 -5.95 -20.45 -4.99
CA TYR A 342 -6.54 -21.67 -5.54
C TYR A 342 -7.83 -22.09 -4.81
N ASN A 343 -7.93 -21.87 -3.51
CA ASN A 343 -9.18 -22.10 -2.77
C ASN A 343 -10.32 -21.20 -3.30
N TYR A 344 -10.03 -19.94 -3.66
CA TYR A 344 -11.01 -19.08 -4.31
C TYR A 344 -11.32 -19.50 -5.75
N ILE A 345 -10.34 -19.97 -6.50
CA ILE A 345 -10.56 -20.50 -7.85
C ILE A 345 -11.50 -21.70 -7.79
N GLU A 346 -11.32 -22.63 -6.85
CA GLU A 346 -12.21 -23.79 -6.72
C GLU A 346 -13.65 -23.38 -6.31
N LYS A 347 -13.80 -22.39 -5.42
CA LYS A 347 -15.11 -21.78 -5.15
C LYS A 347 -15.71 -21.15 -6.41
N GLY A 348 -14.92 -20.39 -7.16
CA GLY A 348 -15.35 -19.76 -8.40
C GLY A 348 -15.86 -20.77 -9.44
N LYS A 349 -15.20 -21.93 -9.57
CA LYS A 349 -15.65 -23.02 -10.47
C LYS A 349 -17.04 -23.55 -10.10
N SER A 350 -17.43 -23.47 -8.82
CA SER A 350 -18.77 -23.89 -8.37
C SER A 350 -19.84 -22.77 -8.47
N GLU A 351 -19.41 -21.50 -8.54
CA GLU A 351 -20.28 -20.33 -8.48
C GLU A 351 -20.51 -19.67 -9.86
N ALA A 352 -19.58 -19.88 -10.83
CA ALA A 352 -19.55 -19.13 -12.08
C ALA A 352 -18.87 -19.93 -13.22
N GLN A 353 -18.89 -19.40 -14.42
CA GLN A 353 -18.28 -20.01 -15.60
C GLN A 353 -16.78 -19.65 -15.66
N LEU A 354 -15.90 -20.66 -15.61
CA LEU A 354 -14.47 -20.45 -15.87
C LEU A 354 -14.24 -20.23 -17.38
N VAL A 355 -13.63 -19.11 -17.74
CA VAL A 355 -13.30 -18.73 -19.12
C VAL A 355 -11.88 -19.18 -19.50
N THR A 356 -10.90 -18.90 -18.62
CA THR A 356 -9.49 -19.29 -18.81
C THR A 356 -8.75 -19.34 -17.48
N GLY A 357 -7.60 -20.00 -17.44
CA GLY A 357 -6.81 -20.17 -16.23
C GLY A 357 -7.34 -21.27 -15.31
N GLY A 358 -7.18 -21.12 -14.00
CA GLY A 358 -7.73 -22.02 -12.99
C GLY A 358 -7.03 -23.38 -12.87
N TYR A 359 -5.89 -23.58 -13.53
CA TYR A 359 -5.04 -24.78 -13.43
C TYR A 359 -3.79 -24.50 -12.59
N ARG A 360 -3.11 -25.56 -12.17
CA ARG A 360 -1.78 -25.47 -11.51
C ARG A 360 -0.67 -25.78 -12.52
N TYR A 361 0.47 -25.11 -12.36
CA TYR A 361 1.69 -25.50 -13.06
C TYR A 361 2.28 -26.71 -12.34
N GLU A 362 2.18 -27.89 -12.93
CA GLU A 362 2.64 -29.15 -12.35
C GLU A 362 4.06 -29.52 -12.77
N ASP A 363 4.49 -29.03 -13.94
CA ASP A 363 5.76 -29.32 -14.55
C ASP A 363 6.54 -28.09 -14.99
N GLY A 364 7.84 -28.28 -15.24
CA GLY A 364 8.74 -27.26 -15.78
C GLY A 364 9.17 -26.21 -14.73
N PRO A 365 9.75 -25.07 -15.19
CA PRO A 365 10.28 -24.05 -14.28
C PRO A 365 9.23 -23.40 -13.38
N LEU A 366 8.00 -23.25 -13.86
CA LEU A 366 6.91 -22.60 -13.12
C LEU A 366 6.38 -23.44 -11.95
N SER A 367 6.60 -24.76 -11.96
CA SER A 367 6.20 -25.63 -10.83
C SER A 367 7.07 -25.44 -9.59
N LYS A 368 8.25 -24.82 -9.74
CA LYS A 368 9.20 -24.58 -8.63
C LYS A 368 8.86 -23.32 -7.82
N GLY A 369 8.08 -22.41 -8.39
CA GLY A 369 7.69 -21.15 -7.75
C GLY A 369 6.20 -21.07 -7.44
N TYR A 370 5.76 -19.94 -6.92
CA TYR A 370 4.37 -19.74 -6.51
C TYR A 370 3.55 -19.09 -7.62
N PHE A 371 3.62 -19.64 -8.82
CA PHE A 371 2.90 -19.10 -9.98
C PHE A 371 1.42 -19.48 -9.98
N VAL A 372 0.58 -18.55 -10.40
CA VAL A 372 -0.85 -18.73 -10.63
C VAL A 372 -1.16 -18.17 -12.01
N PRO A 373 -1.84 -18.93 -12.90
CA PRO A 373 -2.18 -18.43 -14.23
C PRO A 373 -3.21 -17.30 -14.15
N PRO A 374 -3.21 -16.38 -15.13
CA PRO A 374 -4.30 -15.42 -15.29
C PRO A 374 -5.62 -16.18 -15.35
N THR A 375 -6.57 -15.85 -14.48
CA THR A 375 -7.82 -16.58 -14.32
C THR A 375 -9.01 -15.64 -14.48
N ILE A 376 -9.95 -15.98 -15.35
CA ILE A 376 -11.15 -15.19 -15.63
C ILE A 376 -12.38 -16.06 -15.40
N PHE A 377 -13.29 -15.57 -14.55
CA PHE A 377 -14.64 -16.12 -14.39
C PHE A 377 -15.66 -15.18 -15.00
N ASP A 378 -16.60 -15.76 -15.73
CA ASP A 378 -17.72 -15.07 -16.36
C ASP A 378 -19.06 -15.42 -15.71
N LYS A 379 -20.08 -14.59 -15.97
CA LYS A 379 -21.45 -14.74 -15.44
C LYS A 379 -21.46 -14.88 -13.92
N VAL A 380 -20.60 -14.11 -13.26
CA VAL A 380 -20.43 -14.18 -11.81
C VAL A 380 -21.62 -13.51 -11.11
N PRO A 381 -22.41 -14.24 -10.33
CA PRO A 381 -23.51 -13.64 -9.55
C PRO A 381 -23.00 -12.55 -8.61
N VAL A 382 -23.82 -11.52 -8.37
CA VAL A 382 -23.46 -10.42 -7.48
C VAL A 382 -23.07 -10.89 -6.07
N GLY A 383 -23.77 -11.92 -5.54
CA GLY A 383 -23.53 -12.51 -4.22
C GLY A 383 -22.43 -13.58 -4.19
N ALA A 384 -21.81 -13.94 -5.31
CA ALA A 384 -20.79 -14.98 -5.33
C ALA A 384 -19.56 -14.61 -4.48
N THR A 385 -18.95 -15.59 -3.84
CA THR A 385 -17.78 -15.40 -2.98
C THR A 385 -16.65 -14.67 -3.72
N ILE A 386 -16.39 -15.06 -4.97
CA ILE A 386 -15.35 -14.46 -5.81
C ILE A 386 -15.68 -13.02 -6.25
N ALA A 387 -16.93 -12.57 -6.14
CA ALA A 387 -17.34 -11.18 -6.39
C ALA A 387 -17.33 -10.34 -5.10
N GLN A 388 -17.50 -10.95 -3.93
CA GLN A 388 -17.64 -10.26 -2.65
C GLN A 388 -16.33 -10.15 -1.88
N GLU A 389 -15.46 -11.15 -1.94
CA GLU A 389 -14.24 -11.23 -1.13
C GLU A 389 -12.98 -10.85 -1.91
N GLU A 390 -12.01 -10.26 -1.24
CA GLU A 390 -10.70 -9.93 -1.80
C GLU A 390 -9.84 -11.20 -1.94
N ILE A 391 -9.53 -11.59 -3.17
CA ILE A 391 -8.72 -12.78 -3.48
C ILE A 391 -7.22 -12.47 -3.33
N PHE A 392 -6.80 -11.28 -3.75
CA PHE A 392 -5.42 -10.81 -3.78
C PHE A 392 -4.51 -11.68 -4.66
N GLY A 393 -4.99 -11.96 -5.87
CA GLY A 393 -4.34 -12.80 -6.86
C GLY A 393 -4.86 -12.52 -8.28
N PRO A 394 -4.30 -13.15 -9.33
CA PRO A 394 -4.63 -12.87 -10.72
C PRO A 394 -5.97 -13.53 -11.14
N VAL A 395 -7.05 -13.14 -10.47
CA VAL A 395 -8.41 -13.66 -10.67
C VAL A 395 -9.39 -12.52 -10.89
N VAL A 396 -10.13 -12.58 -11.98
CA VAL A 396 -11.13 -11.60 -12.39
C VAL A 396 -12.52 -12.20 -12.38
N ALA A 397 -13.48 -11.47 -11.84
CA ALA A 397 -14.92 -11.78 -11.90
C ALA A 397 -15.62 -10.83 -12.87
N VAL A 398 -16.24 -11.37 -13.92
CA VAL A 398 -17.04 -10.61 -14.88
C VAL A 398 -18.50 -10.70 -14.50
N GLN A 399 -19.16 -9.54 -14.40
CA GLN A 399 -20.55 -9.36 -14.02
C GLN A 399 -21.26 -8.50 -15.06
N THR A 400 -22.57 -8.63 -15.19
CA THR A 400 -23.36 -7.81 -16.12
C THR A 400 -24.22 -6.78 -15.38
N PHE A 401 -24.61 -5.73 -16.10
CA PHE A 401 -25.58 -4.73 -15.66
C PHE A 401 -26.52 -4.34 -16.82
N GLU A 402 -27.68 -3.78 -16.49
CA GLU A 402 -28.71 -3.40 -17.45
C GLU A 402 -28.65 -1.91 -17.84
N ASP A 403 -28.47 -1.02 -16.84
CA ASP A 403 -28.47 0.43 -17.01
C ASP A 403 -27.50 1.13 -16.05
N GLU A 404 -27.42 2.47 -16.07
CA GLU A 404 -26.54 3.27 -15.18
C GLU A 404 -26.82 3.05 -13.70
N GLU A 405 -28.10 2.86 -13.30
CA GLU A 405 -28.49 2.63 -11.91
C GLU A 405 -28.04 1.25 -11.46
N ASP A 406 -28.23 0.26 -12.31
CA ASP A 406 -27.84 -1.10 -12.04
C ASP A 406 -26.30 -1.25 -12.00
N ALA A 407 -25.57 -0.58 -12.90
CA ALA A 407 -24.11 -0.51 -12.84
C ALA A 407 -23.61 0.01 -11.48
N ALA A 408 -24.20 1.09 -10.99
CA ALA A 408 -23.86 1.64 -9.68
C ALA A 408 -24.26 0.70 -8.52
N ARG A 409 -25.42 0.02 -8.62
CA ARG A 409 -25.89 -0.97 -7.65
C ARG A 409 -24.93 -2.14 -7.55
N VAL A 410 -24.53 -2.73 -8.68
CA VAL A 410 -23.59 -3.84 -8.74
C VAL A 410 -22.20 -3.38 -8.24
N ALA A 411 -21.74 -2.20 -8.64
CA ALA A 411 -20.47 -1.64 -8.17
C ALA A 411 -20.42 -1.51 -6.63
N ASN A 412 -21.52 -1.08 -6.02
CA ASN A 412 -21.63 -0.83 -4.58
C ASN A 412 -21.94 -2.07 -3.73
N SER A 413 -22.14 -3.24 -4.34
CA SER A 413 -22.67 -4.46 -3.70
C SER A 413 -21.73 -5.11 -2.67
N THR A 414 -20.48 -4.67 -2.55
CA THR A 414 -19.50 -5.23 -1.60
C THR A 414 -19.34 -4.37 -0.36
N VAL A 415 -18.73 -4.92 0.69
CA VAL A 415 -18.34 -4.16 1.89
C VAL A 415 -17.19 -3.18 1.65
N TYR A 416 -16.50 -3.30 0.53
CA TYR A 416 -15.36 -2.50 0.14
C TYR A 416 -15.74 -1.21 -0.59
N GLY A 417 -14.81 -0.26 -0.63
CA GLY A 417 -14.95 1.00 -1.35
C GLY A 417 -13.62 1.72 -1.49
N LEU A 418 -12.56 1.02 -1.93
CA LEU A 418 -11.24 1.63 -2.09
C LEU A 418 -11.15 2.41 -3.39
N ALA A 419 -11.38 1.75 -4.52
CA ALA A 419 -11.27 2.34 -5.84
C ALA A 419 -12.34 1.83 -6.80
N ALA A 420 -12.51 2.55 -7.93
CA ALA A 420 -13.36 2.16 -9.04
C ALA A 420 -12.84 2.79 -10.34
N ALA A 421 -13.26 2.25 -11.50
CA ALA A 421 -13.08 2.92 -12.77
C ALA A 421 -14.36 2.90 -13.59
N VAL A 422 -14.55 3.93 -14.44
CA VAL A 422 -15.66 4.08 -15.38
C VAL A 422 -15.10 4.34 -16.77
N TRP A 423 -15.53 3.55 -17.75
CA TRP A 423 -15.10 3.65 -19.13
C TRP A 423 -16.30 3.98 -20.02
N THR A 424 -16.29 5.17 -20.63
CA THR A 424 -17.33 5.68 -21.53
C THR A 424 -16.78 6.89 -22.29
N LYS A 425 -17.30 7.16 -23.48
CA LYS A 425 -17.00 8.40 -24.22
C LYS A 425 -17.85 9.58 -23.74
N ASP A 426 -18.96 9.33 -23.03
CA ASP A 426 -19.84 10.38 -22.49
C ASP A 426 -19.35 10.82 -21.10
N ILE A 427 -18.73 12.02 -21.02
CA ILE A 427 -18.22 12.56 -19.76
C ILE A 427 -19.34 12.81 -18.74
N ASN A 428 -20.56 13.16 -19.18
CA ASN A 428 -21.67 13.38 -18.28
C ASN A 428 -22.12 12.07 -17.61
N LYS A 429 -22.20 10.98 -18.39
CA LYS A 429 -22.45 9.63 -17.88
C LYS A 429 -21.36 9.23 -16.89
N ALA A 430 -20.08 9.41 -17.26
CA ALA A 430 -18.95 9.09 -16.38
C ALA A 430 -19.06 9.78 -15.03
N LEU A 431 -19.37 11.08 -15.02
CA LEU A 431 -19.49 11.87 -13.78
C LEU A 431 -20.72 11.49 -12.95
N ARG A 432 -21.87 11.20 -13.60
CA ARG A 432 -23.08 10.72 -12.89
C ARG A 432 -22.79 9.39 -12.17
N VAL A 433 -22.19 8.44 -12.88
CA VAL A 433 -21.88 7.12 -12.32
C VAL A 433 -20.80 7.24 -11.23
N ALA A 434 -19.71 8.00 -11.47
CA ALA A 434 -18.66 8.21 -10.50
C ALA A 434 -19.18 8.77 -9.16
N LYS A 435 -20.19 9.69 -9.20
CA LYS A 435 -20.82 10.23 -7.98
C LYS A 435 -21.67 9.20 -7.22
N LYS A 436 -22.23 8.19 -7.91
CA LYS A 436 -23.06 7.13 -7.32
C LYS A 436 -22.22 5.99 -6.75
N VAL A 437 -20.99 5.79 -7.26
CA VAL A 437 -20.09 4.74 -6.79
C VAL A 437 -19.47 5.13 -5.45
N ARG A 438 -19.68 4.31 -4.42
CA ARG A 438 -19.19 4.54 -3.05
C ARG A 438 -17.75 4.02 -2.90
N SER A 439 -16.80 4.69 -3.56
CA SER A 439 -15.36 4.43 -3.48
C SER A 439 -14.61 5.71 -3.15
N GLY A 440 -13.48 5.58 -2.47
CA GLY A 440 -12.64 6.73 -2.14
C GLY A 440 -11.92 7.32 -3.36
N MET A 441 -11.72 6.49 -4.41
CA MET A 441 -11.14 6.93 -5.69
C MET A 441 -11.99 6.42 -6.86
N VAL A 442 -12.18 7.25 -7.88
CA VAL A 442 -12.82 6.85 -9.14
C VAL A 442 -12.02 7.42 -10.31
N TRP A 443 -11.58 6.54 -11.21
CA TRP A 443 -10.92 6.91 -12.45
C TRP A 443 -11.91 6.91 -13.61
N ILE A 444 -11.71 7.79 -14.59
CA ILE A 444 -12.49 7.84 -15.82
C ILE A 444 -11.52 7.58 -16.98
N ASN A 445 -11.82 6.57 -17.80
CA ASN A 445 -11.04 6.14 -18.98
C ASN A 445 -9.57 5.86 -18.70
N THR A 446 -9.24 5.49 -17.46
CA THR A 446 -7.93 5.03 -17.00
C THR A 446 -8.08 4.17 -15.75
N PHE A 447 -7.00 3.53 -15.29
CA PHE A 447 -6.96 2.79 -14.03
C PHE A 447 -5.60 2.92 -13.35
N GLY A 448 -5.57 2.99 -12.01
CA GLY A 448 -4.36 2.89 -11.20
C GLY A 448 -3.41 4.10 -11.28
N LYS A 449 -3.86 5.25 -11.80
CA LYS A 449 -3.09 6.49 -11.79
C LYS A 449 -3.12 7.11 -10.39
N LEU A 450 -1.96 7.16 -9.74
CA LEU A 450 -1.78 7.76 -8.41
C LEU A 450 -0.74 8.87 -8.50
N PHE A 451 -1.00 9.96 -7.80
CA PHE A 451 -0.13 11.14 -7.73
C PHE A 451 0.04 11.57 -6.27
N ALA A 452 1.24 11.96 -5.88
CA ALA A 452 1.51 12.44 -4.53
C ALA A 452 0.69 13.69 -4.14
N ALA A 453 0.28 14.48 -5.14
CA ALA A 453 -0.50 15.70 -4.95
C ALA A 453 -2.03 15.49 -4.91
N ALA A 454 -2.51 14.25 -5.06
CA ALA A 454 -3.94 13.95 -5.08
C ALA A 454 -4.28 12.89 -4.02
N GLU A 455 -5.25 13.21 -3.19
CA GLU A 455 -5.67 12.37 -2.07
C GLU A 455 -6.16 11.00 -2.54
N MET A 456 -5.87 9.99 -1.74
CA MET A 456 -6.42 8.66 -1.87
C MET A 456 -6.86 8.12 -0.51
N GLY A 457 -7.72 7.12 -0.53
CA GLY A 457 -8.14 6.41 0.69
C GLY A 457 -9.42 5.64 0.48
N GLY A 458 -9.68 4.72 1.39
CA GLY A 458 -10.87 3.87 1.33
C GLY A 458 -12.12 4.55 1.86
N ALA A 459 -13.27 4.12 1.33
CA ALA A 459 -14.60 4.27 1.92
C ALA A 459 -15.08 2.91 2.45
N LYS A 460 -16.16 2.92 3.24
CA LYS A 460 -16.74 1.71 3.85
C LYS A 460 -15.68 0.93 4.67
N GLN A 461 -15.49 -0.39 4.39
CA GLN A 461 -14.50 -1.22 5.11
C GLN A 461 -13.12 -1.25 4.43
N SER A 462 -12.85 -0.34 3.49
CA SER A 462 -11.55 -0.23 2.84
C SER A 462 -10.59 0.76 3.49
N GLY A 463 -11.01 1.51 4.50
CA GLY A 463 -10.08 2.37 5.22
C GLY A 463 -10.71 3.48 6.05
N ILE A 464 -9.85 4.15 6.82
CA ILE A 464 -10.13 5.34 7.64
C ILE A 464 -9.01 6.34 7.37
N GLY A 465 -9.34 7.61 7.19
CA GLY A 465 -8.37 8.67 6.86
C GLY A 465 -8.10 8.82 5.37
N ARG A 466 -7.14 9.67 5.04
CA ARG A 466 -6.67 9.91 3.68
C ARG A 466 -5.16 9.91 3.60
N SER A 467 -4.64 9.44 2.48
CA SER A 467 -3.23 9.45 2.13
C SER A 467 -3.00 10.38 0.95
N TYR A 468 -1.78 10.85 0.76
CA TYR A 468 -1.39 11.80 -0.28
C TYR A 468 -2.08 13.18 -0.16
N GLY A 469 -1.74 14.11 -1.04
CA GLY A 469 -2.26 15.45 -1.02
C GLY A 469 -2.01 16.20 0.29
N LEU A 470 -2.78 17.24 0.50
CA LEU A 470 -2.70 18.05 1.71
C LEU A 470 -3.41 17.37 2.89
N GLU A 471 -4.53 16.67 2.63
CA GLU A 471 -5.23 15.93 3.68
C GLU A 471 -4.36 14.80 4.25
N GLY A 472 -3.54 14.13 3.40
CA GLY A 472 -2.55 13.15 3.88
C GLY A 472 -1.50 13.74 4.82
N LEU A 473 -1.14 15.03 4.68
CA LEU A 473 -0.27 15.73 5.62
C LEU A 473 -1.03 16.05 6.93
N HIS A 474 -2.27 16.50 6.81
CA HIS A 474 -3.10 16.86 7.97
C HIS A 474 -3.44 15.64 8.85
N GLU A 475 -3.48 14.42 8.31
CA GLU A 475 -3.64 13.20 9.09
C GLU A 475 -2.58 13.05 10.20
N PHE A 476 -1.37 13.53 9.98
CA PHE A 476 -0.24 13.44 10.90
C PHE A 476 -0.07 14.69 11.78
N THR A 477 -1.10 15.53 11.86
CA THR A 477 -1.12 16.73 12.71
C THR A 477 -2.35 16.76 13.59
N GLU A 478 -2.26 17.51 14.68
CA GLU A 478 -3.38 17.88 15.55
C GLU A 478 -3.56 19.39 15.59
N LEU A 479 -4.80 19.85 15.84
CA LEU A 479 -5.10 21.25 15.98
C LEU A 479 -5.09 21.66 17.47
N LYS A 480 -4.24 22.63 17.81
CA LYS A 480 -4.25 23.29 19.10
C LYS A 480 -4.89 24.67 18.95
N HIS A 481 -5.87 24.97 19.78
CA HIS A 481 -6.49 26.29 19.88
C HIS A 481 -5.85 27.08 21.05
N ILE A 482 -5.32 28.24 20.76
CA ILE A 482 -4.83 29.21 21.74
C ILE A 482 -5.76 30.43 21.68
N ASN A 483 -6.41 30.74 22.78
CA ASN A 483 -7.21 31.93 22.91
C ASN A 483 -6.43 33.01 23.67
N ILE A 484 -6.35 34.21 23.10
CA ILE A 484 -5.66 35.34 23.69
C ILE A 484 -6.72 36.38 24.06
N GLN A 485 -6.82 36.71 25.33
CA GLN A 485 -7.58 37.86 25.79
C GLN A 485 -6.73 39.12 25.57
N LEU A 486 -7.23 40.05 24.81
CA LEU A 486 -6.60 41.37 24.62
C LEU A 486 -7.05 42.29 25.74
N GLU A 487 -6.13 43.03 26.28
CA GLU A 487 -6.46 44.08 27.25
C GLU A 487 -6.83 45.36 26.52
N ASP A 488 -7.73 46.16 27.10
CA ASP A 488 -8.16 47.46 26.55
C ASP A 488 -6.99 48.48 26.58
#